data_d64e8095d8f634d98d65c9c8237950de
#
_entry.id   d64e8095d8f634d98d65c9c8237950de
#
_cell.length_a   1.000
_cell.length_b   1.000
_cell.length_c   1.000
_cell.angle_alpha   90.00
_cell.angle_beta   90.00
_cell.angle_gamma   90.00
#
_symmetry.space_group_name_H-M   'P 1'
#
loop_
_entity.id
_entity.type
_entity.pdbx_description
1 polymer ?
#
loop_
_entity_poly.entity_id
_entity_poly.type
_entity_poly.pdbx_seq_one_letter_code
_entity_poly.pdbx_strand_id
1 'polypeptide(L)'
;RADITHYITTELIWLTPNQTYPHVWTMLKRIGDKPLVPISVGVQSMARNVDITLHPDTVKLLRTMAERAVLGVRGEYTAAVLEKNGIVNFRIIGCPSLYQGMNDKFRVEKKPFDPKMRACCNFRTFYGTLSDPERQFLTFCANRDLGFVEQNAFPLTLENCCGDEYQFRYLQDWLKRQMHVFFHIEDWLAWVRQYDFSLGSRFHGNVIAITSGIPALTMVVDSRMDEMTRLFRLPTLPMEDFRLEKPLEYYYDLADYTDFNKAYPERMRVFRDFLQRNGLAEAAGG
;
A
#
# COMPACT_ATOMS: atom_id res chain seq x y z
N ARG A 1 -11.60 24.95 20.90
CA ARG A 1 -10.63 24.23 20.04
C ARG A 1 -10.00 23.20 20.95
N ALA A 2 -10.15 21.90 20.60
CA ALA A 2 -9.42 20.85 21.28
C ALA A 2 -7.91 21.16 21.19
N ASP A 3 -7.18 21.00 22.29
CA ASP A 3 -5.75 21.20 22.30
C ASP A 3 -5.12 20.10 21.43
N ILE A 4 -4.60 20.48 20.27
CA ILE A 4 -3.86 19.57 19.39
C ILE A 4 -2.54 19.26 20.10
N THR A 5 -2.42 18.04 20.60
CA THR A 5 -1.22 17.59 21.33
C THR A 5 -0.12 17.12 20.38
N HIS A 6 -0.49 16.48 19.26
CA HIS A 6 0.45 15.97 18.26
C HIS A 6 -0.06 16.26 16.86
N TYR A 7 0.86 16.47 15.91
CA TYR A 7 0.58 16.55 14.50
C TYR A 7 1.12 15.30 13.79
N ILE A 8 0.23 14.46 13.32
CA ILE A 8 0.58 13.22 12.61
C ILE A 8 0.50 13.49 11.12
N THR A 9 1.56 13.18 10.38
CA THR A 9 1.60 13.29 8.93
C THR A 9 1.78 11.92 8.29
N THR A 10 0.92 11.59 7.34
CA THR A 10 1.04 10.36 6.56
C THR A 10 1.10 10.72 5.08
N GLU A 11 1.98 10.07 4.31
CA GLU A 11 2.09 10.18 2.85
C GLU A 11 2.29 11.60 2.26
N LEU A 12 2.55 12.60 3.07
CA LEU A 12 2.73 13.98 2.59
C LEU A 12 4.03 14.18 1.79
N ILE A 13 4.96 13.22 1.89
CA ILE A 13 6.26 13.32 1.25
C ILE A 13 6.51 12.06 0.43
N TRP A 14 6.21 12.16 -0.84
CA TRP A 14 6.63 11.17 -1.82
C TRP A 14 7.97 11.60 -2.38
N LEU A 15 9.02 10.95 -1.96
CA LEU A 15 10.36 11.29 -2.41
C LEU A 15 10.52 10.89 -3.87
N THR A 16 10.29 11.86 -4.76
CA THR A 16 10.55 11.77 -6.19
C THR A 16 11.70 12.69 -6.56
N PRO A 17 12.44 12.40 -7.63
CA PRO A 17 13.52 13.27 -8.08
C PRO A 17 13.04 14.71 -8.30
N ASN A 18 13.85 15.68 -7.85
CA ASN A 18 13.66 17.12 -8.09
C ASN A 18 12.33 17.73 -7.59
N GLN A 19 11.55 17.02 -6.78
CA GLN A 19 10.31 17.55 -6.23
C GLN A 19 10.54 18.35 -4.95
N THR A 20 9.75 19.42 -4.78
CA THR A 20 9.70 20.25 -3.57
C THR A 20 8.33 20.16 -2.91
N TYR A 21 8.26 20.52 -1.61
CA TYR A 21 7.04 20.38 -0.80
C TYR A 21 6.68 21.67 -0.06
N PRO A 22 6.33 22.78 -0.76
CA PRO A 22 6.02 24.06 -0.12
C PRO A 22 4.83 23.99 0.84
N HIS A 23 3.87 23.11 0.58
CA HIS A 23 2.74 22.89 1.48
C HIS A 23 3.15 22.28 2.82
N VAL A 24 4.14 21.37 2.84
CA VAL A 24 4.67 20.80 4.08
C VAL A 24 5.46 21.85 4.87
N TRP A 25 6.23 22.72 4.23
CA TRP A 25 6.84 23.87 4.87
C TRP A 25 5.82 24.81 5.52
N THR A 26 4.73 25.09 4.80
CA THR A 26 3.63 25.91 5.33
C THR A 26 2.99 25.26 6.55
N MET A 27 2.79 23.94 6.51
CA MET A 27 2.28 23.17 7.63
C MET A 27 3.23 23.25 8.84
N LEU A 28 4.54 22.99 8.65
CA LEU A 28 5.53 23.07 9.74
C LEU A 28 5.54 24.44 10.43
N LYS A 29 5.42 25.52 9.65
CA LYS A 29 5.28 26.88 10.20
C LYS A 29 4.00 27.06 11.03
N ARG A 30 2.88 26.46 10.61
CA ARG A 30 1.59 26.56 11.31
C ARG A 30 1.53 25.78 12.61
N ILE A 31 2.16 24.61 12.65
CA ILE A 31 2.19 23.80 13.87
C ILE A 31 3.19 24.33 14.92
N GLY A 32 4.15 25.21 14.51
CA GLY A 32 5.16 25.75 15.40
C GLY A 32 5.95 24.64 16.09
N ASP A 33 6.15 24.74 17.39
CA ASP A 33 6.93 23.78 18.20
C ASP A 33 6.13 22.56 18.68
N LYS A 34 4.89 22.38 18.20
CA LYS A 34 4.08 21.22 18.57
C LYS A 34 4.73 19.90 18.11
N PRO A 35 4.58 18.81 18.87
CA PRO A 35 5.07 17.50 18.49
C PRO A 35 4.63 17.09 17.10
N LEU A 36 5.57 16.60 16.30
CA LEU A 36 5.38 16.13 14.94
C LEU A 36 5.63 14.63 14.89
N VAL A 37 4.78 13.88 14.22
CA VAL A 37 4.96 12.43 14.00
C VAL A 37 4.87 12.12 12.51
N PRO A 38 5.99 12.11 11.78
CA PRO A 38 6.03 11.79 10.36
C PRO A 38 5.94 10.27 10.17
N ILE A 39 4.82 9.80 9.63
CA ILE A 39 4.57 8.37 9.43
C ILE A 39 4.61 8.04 7.94
N SER A 40 5.32 6.97 7.59
CA SER A 40 5.28 6.36 6.25
C SER A 40 5.83 7.25 5.13
N VAL A 41 6.91 8.01 5.44
CA VAL A 41 7.71 8.69 4.40
C VAL A 41 8.28 7.64 3.45
N GLY A 42 8.14 7.84 2.14
CA GLY A 42 8.56 6.83 1.17
C GLY A 42 9.02 7.40 -0.16
N VAL A 43 10.01 6.78 -0.75
CA VAL A 43 10.43 7.05 -2.12
C VAL A 43 9.43 6.42 -3.07
N GLN A 44 9.05 7.15 -4.12
CA GLN A 44 8.20 6.62 -5.18
C GLN A 44 8.91 6.71 -6.52
N SER A 45 9.14 5.56 -7.13
CA SER A 45 9.67 5.42 -8.49
C SER A 45 8.97 4.26 -9.19
N MET A 46 8.74 4.38 -10.49
CA MET A 46 8.22 3.27 -11.29
C MET A 46 9.29 2.19 -11.49
N ALA A 47 10.57 2.57 -11.50
CA ALA A 47 11.67 1.63 -11.54
C ALA A 47 12.09 1.24 -10.11
N ARG A 48 12.37 -0.05 -9.92
CA ARG A 48 12.89 -0.58 -8.66
C ARG A 48 14.39 -0.22 -8.55
N ASN A 49 14.84 0.15 -7.36
CA ASN A 49 16.27 0.38 -7.05
C ASN A 49 16.97 1.47 -7.89
N VAL A 50 16.25 2.52 -8.24
CA VAL A 50 16.85 3.67 -8.93
C VAL A 50 17.56 4.57 -7.91
N ASP A 51 18.78 5.00 -8.23
CA ASP A 51 19.46 6.02 -7.44
C ASP A 51 18.75 7.36 -7.61
N ILE A 52 18.11 7.83 -6.53
CA ILE A 52 17.32 9.06 -6.52
C ILE A 52 18.12 10.18 -5.88
N THR A 53 18.28 11.27 -6.63
CA THR A 53 18.80 12.54 -6.09
C THR A 53 17.62 13.40 -5.69
N LEU A 54 17.55 13.74 -4.40
CA LEU A 54 16.53 14.62 -3.88
C LEU A 54 16.86 16.09 -4.14
N HIS A 55 15.82 16.91 -4.33
CA HIS A 55 16.00 18.36 -4.40
C HIS A 55 16.57 18.90 -3.07
N PRO A 56 17.51 19.87 -3.07
CA PRO A 56 18.12 20.42 -1.85
C PRO A 56 17.09 20.93 -0.81
N ASP A 57 15.99 21.54 -1.27
CA ASP A 57 14.92 21.99 -0.38
C ASP A 57 14.19 20.83 0.30
N THR A 58 14.01 19.71 -0.40
CA THR A 58 13.44 18.47 0.17
C THR A 58 14.37 17.86 1.21
N VAL A 59 15.68 17.84 0.95
CA VAL A 59 16.68 17.39 1.94
C VAL A 59 16.63 18.27 3.18
N LYS A 60 16.58 19.61 3.02
CA LYS A 60 16.44 20.55 4.12
C LYS A 60 15.16 20.31 4.92
N LEU A 61 14.02 20.10 4.24
CA LEU A 61 12.75 19.79 4.89
C LEU A 61 12.85 18.52 5.75
N LEU A 62 13.36 17.43 5.19
CA LEU A 62 13.50 16.15 5.88
C LEU A 62 14.46 16.25 7.08
N ARG A 63 15.57 17.00 6.97
CA ARG A 63 16.45 17.28 8.09
C ARG A 63 15.74 18.04 9.21
N THR A 64 15.00 19.11 8.87
CA THR A 64 14.21 19.87 9.84
C THR A 64 13.17 18.99 10.55
N MET A 65 12.53 18.07 9.83
CA MET A 65 11.61 17.10 10.44
C MET A 65 12.34 16.09 11.32
N ALA A 66 13.50 15.58 10.91
CA ALA A 66 14.31 14.62 11.64
C ALA A 66 14.93 15.21 12.91
N GLU A 67 15.18 16.51 12.97
CA GLU A 67 15.60 17.24 14.17
C GLU A 67 14.49 17.29 15.24
N ARG A 68 13.24 17.22 14.83
CA ARG A 68 12.06 17.34 15.69
C ARG A 68 11.43 16.01 16.07
N ALA A 69 11.60 14.97 15.24
CA ALA A 69 10.92 13.69 15.39
C ALA A 69 11.71 12.56 14.73
N VAL A 70 11.45 11.33 15.15
CA VAL A 70 11.92 10.14 14.44
C VAL A 70 11.04 9.96 13.19
N LEU A 71 11.62 9.94 11.99
CA LEU A 71 10.89 9.73 10.76
C LEU A 71 10.49 8.24 10.64
N GLY A 72 9.21 7.96 10.46
CA GLY A 72 8.74 6.63 10.09
C GLY A 72 8.84 6.42 8.57
N VAL A 73 9.68 5.51 8.11
CA VAL A 73 9.90 5.27 6.67
C VAL A 73 9.36 3.92 6.21
N ARG A 74 9.04 3.82 4.92
CA ARG A 74 8.35 2.68 4.33
C ARG A 74 9.19 1.42 4.19
N GLY A 75 10.51 1.57 3.99
CA GLY A 75 11.39 0.43 3.80
C GLY A 75 12.86 0.78 3.68
N GLU A 76 13.66 -0.22 3.37
CA GLU A 76 15.11 -0.11 3.28
C GLU A 76 15.58 0.79 2.14
N TYR A 77 14.87 0.81 1.02
CA TYR A 77 15.19 1.67 -0.10
C TYR A 77 15.05 3.15 0.27
N THR A 78 13.94 3.52 0.92
CA THR A 78 13.73 4.88 1.45
C THR A 78 14.79 5.22 2.50
N ALA A 79 15.13 4.30 3.41
CA ALA A 79 16.17 4.48 4.41
C ALA A 79 17.52 4.80 3.76
N ALA A 80 17.94 4.04 2.76
CA ALA A 80 19.20 4.26 2.04
C ALA A 80 19.25 5.64 1.36
N VAL A 81 18.14 6.12 0.78
CA VAL A 81 18.06 7.47 0.21
C VAL A 81 18.22 8.54 1.29
N LEU A 82 17.63 8.37 2.48
CA LEU A 82 17.81 9.30 3.60
C LEU A 82 19.25 9.30 4.11
N GLU A 83 19.85 8.14 4.35
CA GLU A 83 21.24 8.00 4.80
C GLU A 83 22.24 8.66 3.84
N LYS A 84 22.07 8.46 2.52
CA LYS A 84 22.86 9.13 1.49
C LYS A 84 22.82 10.66 1.60
N ASN A 85 21.72 11.21 2.12
CA ASN A 85 21.53 12.64 2.37
C ASN A 85 21.86 13.07 3.80
N GLY A 86 22.50 12.21 4.62
CA GLY A 86 22.91 12.49 5.98
C GLY A 86 21.75 12.60 6.98
N ILE A 87 20.63 11.97 6.70
CA ILE A 87 19.45 11.91 7.57
C ILE A 87 19.39 10.51 8.19
N VAL A 88 19.65 10.41 9.50
CA VAL A 88 19.80 9.13 10.23
C VAL A 88 18.75 8.93 11.33
N ASN A 89 17.97 9.97 11.68
CA ASN A 89 16.94 9.86 12.70
C ASN A 89 15.62 9.33 12.10
N PHE A 90 15.59 8.04 11.80
CA PHE A 90 14.40 7.36 11.28
C PHE A 90 14.23 5.94 11.85
N ARG A 91 13.04 5.37 11.61
CA ARG A 91 12.71 3.95 11.82
C ARG A 91 12.01 3.41 10.58
N ILE A 92 12.39 2.19 10.18
CA ILE A 92 11.71 1.48 9.09
C ILE A 92 10.46 0.82 9.69
N ILE A 93 9.30 1.40 9.40
CA ILE A 93 8.01 0.97 9.95
C ILE A 93 7.04 0.44 8.90
N GLY A 94 7.31 0.65 7.60
CA GLY A 94 6.39 0.26 6.55
C GLY A 94 5.13 1.14 6.48
N CYS A 95 4.02 0.53 6.09
CA CYS A 95 2.73 1.21 6.05
C CYS A 95 1.96 1.00 7.37
N PRO A 96 1.50 2.07 8.03
CA PRO A 96 0.79 1.97 9.31
C PRO A 96 -0.55 1.20 9.22
N SER A 97 -1.16 1.14 8.03
CA SER A 97 -2.42 0.42 7.81
C SER A 97 -2.33 -1.09 8.09
N LEU A 98 -1.12 -1.68 8.03
CA LEU A 98 -0.91 -3.09 8.38
C LEU A 98 -0.92 -3.36 9.90
N TYR A 99 -0.82 -2.32 10.73
CA TYR A 99 -0.86 -2.44 12.19
C TYR A 99 -2.24 -2.17 12.78
N GLN A 100 -3.28 -2.26 11.98
CA GLN A 100 -4.65 -2.03 12.44
C GLN A 100 -4.99 -2.95 13.62
N GLY A 101 -5.58 -2.35 14.66
CA GLY A 101 -5.91 -3.07 15.89
C GLY A 101 -4.73 -3.36 16.83
N MET A 102 -3.49 -2.97 16.48
CA MET A 102 -2.29 -3.09 17.31
C MET A 102 -2.08 -4.48 17.95
N ASN A 103 -2.51 -5.53 17.23
CA ASN A 103 -2.51 -6.91 17.71
C ASN A 103 -1.27 -7.69 17.24
N ASP A 104 -0.31 -7.95 18.12
CA ASP A 104 0.91 -8.72 17.83
C ASP A 104 0.68 -10.24 17.67
N LYS A 105 -0.50 -10.74 18.07
CA LYS A 105 -0.92 -12.12 17.82
C LYS A 105 -1.66 -12.30 16.49
N PHE A 106 -1.81 -11.22 15.73
CA PHE A 106 -2.48 -11.26 14.44
C PHE A 106 -1.79 -12.25 13.48
N ARG A 107 -2.59 -13.02 12.77
CA ARG A 107 -2.18 -14.02 11.77
C ARG A 107 -3.15 -14.00 10.59
N VAL A 108 -2.63 -14.30 9.42
CA VAL A 108 -3.44 -14.65 8.26
C VAL A 108 -3.39 -16.17 8.10
N GLU A 109 -4.55 -16.80 8.20
CA GLU A 109 -4.68 -18.26 8.07
C GLU A 109 -5.22 -18.58 6.67
N LYS A 110 -4.41 -19.34 5.93
CA LYS A 110 -4.77 -19.80 4.59
C LYS A 110 -5.43 -21.17 4.68
N LYS A 111 -6.66 -21.29 4.18
CA LYS A 111 -7.38 -22.57 4.04
C LYS A 111 -6.91 -23.31 2.78
N PRO A 112 -7.15 -24.62 2.64
CA PRO A 112 -7.01 -25.30 1.37
C PRO A 112 -7.85 -24.64 0.27
N PHE A 113 -7.36 -24.68 -0.97
CA PHE A 113 -8.12 -24.14 -2.10
C PHE A 113 -9.46 -24.85 -2.25
N ASP A 114 -10.53 -24.09 -2.46
CA ASP A 114 -11.86 -24.57 -2.82
C ASP A 114 -12.26 -23.92 -4.16
N PRO A 115 -12.63 -24.71 -5.19
CA PRO A 115 -13.11 -24.17 -6.47
C PRO A 115 -14.32 -23.22 -6.35
N LYS A 116 -15.05 -23.28 -5.22
CA LYS A 116 -16.19 -22.41 -4.93
C LYS A 116 -15.82 -21.15 -4.16
N MET A 117 -14.52 -20.97 -3.82
CA MET A 117 -14.08 -19.80 -3.07
C MET A 117 -14.43 -18.51 -3.82
N ARG A 118 -14.82 -17.51 -3.04
CA ARG A 118 -15.09 -16.17 -3.56
C ARG A 118 -13.82 -15.34 -3.52
N ALA A 119 -13.45 -14.76 -4.64
CA ALA A 119 -12.33 -13.85 -4.70
C ALA A 119 -12.76 -12.45 -5.09
N CYS A 120 -12.06 -11.45 -4.56
CA CYS A 120 -12.17 -10.06 -4.98
C CYS A 120 -10.84 -9.55 -5.53
N CYS A 121 -10.91 -8.46 -6.26
CA CYS A 121 -9.73 -7.86 -6.84
C CYS A 121 -9.72 -6.34 -6.68
N ASN A 122 -8.53 -5.79 -6.88
CA ASN A 122 -8.29 -4.36 -6.91
C ASN A 122 -7.24 -4.06 -7.98
N PHE A 123 -7.31 -2.87 -8.55
CA PHE A 123 -6.39 -2.50 -9.60
C PHE A 123 -5.87 -1.07 -9.41
N ARG A 124 -4.58 -0.88 -9.65
CA ARG A 124 -3.98 0.43 -9.66
C ARG A 124 -4.17 1.06 -11.03
N THR A 125 -4.99 2.08 -11.08
CA THR A 125 -5.17 2.87 -12.28
C THR A 125 -3.99 3.78 -12.54
N PHE A 126 -3.55 3.82 -13.79
CA PHE A 126 -2.67 4.85 -14.32
C PHE A 126 -3.39 5.61 -15.43
N TYR A 127 -2.94 6.82 -15.68
CA TYR A 127 -3.29 7.55 -16.88
C TYR A 127 -2.53 6.92 -18.05
N GLY A 128 -3.23 6.59 -19.11
CA GLY A 128 -2.66 6.06 -20.34
C GLY A 128 -3.06 4.61 -20.65
N THR A 129 -2.35 4.03 -21.60
CA THR A 129 -2.61 2.68 -22.09
C THR A 129 -2.18 1.62 -21.09
N LEU A 130 -3.05 0.64 -20.84
CA LEU A 130 -2.72 -0.52 -20.03
C LEU A 130 -1.67 -1.39 -20.74
N SER A 131 -0.70 -1.89 -20.01
CA SER A 131 0.24 -2.91 -20.51
C SER A 131 -0.47 -4.23 -20.77
N ASP A 132 0.14 -5.13 -21.53
CA ASP A 132 -0.42 -6.45 -21.80
C ASP A 132 -0.73 -7.26 -20.54
N PRO A 133 0.18 -7.35 -19.53
CA PRO A 133 -0.14 -8.02 -18.27
C PRO A 133 -1.31 -7.39 -17.51
N GLU A 134 -1.45 -6.06 -17.52
CA GLU A 134 -2.57 -5.37 -16.87
C GLU A 134 -3.90 -5.66 -17.57
N ARG A 135 -3.92 -5.67 -18.90
CA ARG A 135 -5.12 -6.08 -19.66
C ARG A 135 -5.49 -7.54 -19.41
N GLN A 136 -4.48 -8.42 -19.38
CA GLN A 136 -4.68 -9.83 -19.04
C GLN A 136 -5.24 -9.99 -17.62
N PHE A 137 -4.73 -9.23 -16.65
CA PHE A 137 -5.22 -9.25 -15.28
C PHE A 137 -6.68 -8.82 -15.17
N LEU A 138 -7.04 -7.69 -15.79
CA LEU A 138 -8.44 -7.23 -15.79
C LEU A 138 -9.37 -8.22 -16.50
N THR A 139 -8.94 -8.79 -17.64
CA THR A 139 -9.68 -9.83 -18.34
C THR A 139 -9.84 -11.10 -17.49
N PHE A 140 -8.80 -11.49 -16.76
CA PHE A 140 -8.87 -12.62 -15.82
C PHE A 140 -9.92 -12.39 -14.73
N CYS A 141 -9.94 -11.19 -14.15
CA CYS A 141 -10.90 -10.83 -13.12
C CYS A 141 -12.34 -10.80 -13.68
N ALA A 142 -12.52 -10.23 -14.86
CA ALA A 142 -13.82 -10.17 -15.53
C ALA A 142 -14.34 -11.56 -15.94
N ASN A 143 -13.50 -12.44 -16.47
CA ASN A 143 -13.86 -13.81 -16.83
C ASN A 143 -14.37 -14.65 -15.65
N ARG A 144 -13.98 -14.28 -14.42
CA ARG A 144 -14.37 -14.95 -13.17
C ARG A 144 -15.40 -14.17 -12.37
N ASP A 145 -15.87 -13.05 -12.92
CA ASP A 145 -16.82 -12.13 -12.31
C ASP A 145 -16.42 -11.73 -10.86
N LEU A 146 -15.12 -11.49 -10.66
CA LEU A 146 -14.60 -11.15 -9.33
C LEU A 146 -15.16 -9.80 -8.86
N GLY A 147 -15.44 -9.70 -7.55
CA GLY A 147 -15.78 -8.41 -6.95
C GLY A 147 -14.61 -7.44 -7.08
N PHE A 148 -14.87 -6.20 -7.50
CA PHE A 148 -13.85 -5.19 -7.73
C PHE A 148 -14.01 -4.01 -6.78
N VAL A 149 -12.92 -3.64 -6.08
CA VAL A 149 -12.92 -2.43 -5.26
C VAL A 149 -12.11 -1.33 -5.91
N GLU A 150 -12.76 -0.18 -6.12
CA GLU A 150 -12.13 1.04 -6.62
C GLU A 150 -11.80 1.99 -5.49
N GLN A 151 -10.59 2.51 -5.49
CA GLN A 151 -10.07 3.43 -4.48
C GLN A 151 -9.86 4.86 -5.00
N ASN A 152 -9.81 5.01 -6.33
CA ASN A 152 -9.72 6.30 -7.03
C ASN A 152 -10.60 6.19 -8.26
N ALA A 153 -11.04 7.30 -8.84
CA ALA A 153 -11.78 7.22 -10.09
C ALA A 153 -10.97 6.42 -11.14
N PHE A 154 -11.45 5.25 -11.53
CA PHE A 154 -10.87 4.45 -12.62
C PHE A 154 -11.54 4.81 -13.94
N PRO A 155 -10.97 5.70 -14.76
CA PRO A 155 -11.50 5.99 -16.07
C PRO A 155 -11.10 4.87 -17.03
N LEU A 156 -11.88 3.78 -17.11
CA LEU A 156 -11.73 2.83 -18.20
C LEU A 156 -12.14 3.54 -19.49
N THR A 157 -11.22 3.65 -20.44
CA THR A 157 -11.41 4.29 -21.74
C THR A 157 -11.03 3.33 -22.86
N LEU A 158 -11.49 3.62 -24.08
CA LEU A 158 -11.09 2.86 -25.25
C LEU A 158 -9.57 2.92 -25.49
N GLU A 159 -8.94 4.04 -25.15
CA GLU A 159 -7.49 4.23 -25.22
C GLU A 159 -6.75 3.28 -24.27
N ASN A 160 -7.24 3.12 -23.01
CA ASN A 160 -6.66 2.16 -22.08
C ASN A 160 -6.63 0.74 -22.63
N CYS A 161 -7.65 0.37 -23.42
CA CYS A 161 -7.79 -0.92 -24.09
C CYS A 161 -7.11 -0.97 -25.48
N CYS A 162 -6.19 -0.07 -25.78
CA CYS A 162 -5.48 0.03 -27.08
C CYS A 162 -6.43 0.13 -28.30
N GLY A 163 -7.62 0.71 -28.15
CA GLY A 163 -8.62 0.80 -29.21
C GLY A 163 -9.44 -0.48 -29.42
N ASP A 164 -9.23 -1.51 -28.62
CA ASP A 164 -10.05 -2.72 -28.67
C ASP A 164 -11.43 -2.47 -28.05
N GLU A 165 -12.42 -2.22 -28.91
CA GLU A 165 -13.79 -1.91 -28.51
C GLU A 165 -14.48 -3.09 -27.84
N TYR A 166 -14.18 -4.34 -28.25
CA TYR A 166 -14.75 -5.52 -27.64
C TYR A 166 -14.25 -5.68 -26.18
N GLN A 167 -12.94 -5.61 -25.97
CA GLN A 167 -12.35 -5.66 -24.64
C GLN A 167 -12.86 -4.53 -23.76
N PHE A 168 -12.92 -3.29 -24.29
CA PHE A 168 -13.44 -2.14 -23.57
C PHE A 168 -14.86 -2.36 -23.06
N ARG A 169 -15.79 -2.78 -23.94
CA ARG A 169 -17.18 -3.04 -23.57
C ARG A 169 -17.30 -4.18 -22.57
N TYR A 170 -16.55 -5.25 -22.78
CA TYR A 170 -16.53 -6.40 -21.89
C TYR A 170 -16.09 -6.04 -20.45
N LEU A 171 -14.98 -5.33 -20.31
CA LEU A 171 -14.49 -4.86 -19.01
C LEU A 171 -15.45 -3.83 -18.38
N GLN A 172 -16.02 -2.93 -19.18
CA GLN A 172 -16.99 -1.94 -18.70
C GLN A 172 -18.25 -2.62 -18.14
N ASP A 173 -18.77 -3.65 -18.79
CA ASP A 173 -19.94 -4.37 -18.31
C ASP A 173 -19.67 -5.16 -17.04
N TRP A 174 -18.48 -5.74 -16.89
CA TRP A 174 -18.05 -6.35 -15.64
C TRP A 174 -17.94 -5.29 -14.52
N LEU A 175 -17.30 -4.17 -14.76
CA LEU A 175 -17.16 -3.08 -13.76
C LEU A 175 -18.53 -2.54 -13.31
N LYS A 176 -19.50 -2.38 -14.23
CA LYS A 176 -20.88 -1.97 -13.87
C LYS A 176 -21.54 -2.92 -12.88
N ARG A 177 -21.22 -4.23 -12.93
CA ARG A 177 -21.80 -5.23 -12.03
C ARG A 177 -21.02 -5.40 -10.73
N GLN A 178 -19.70 -5.31 -10.78
CA GLN A 178 -18.82 -5.78 -9.71
C GLN A 178 -18.04 -4.67 -9.01
N MET A 179 -18.08 -3.43 -9.51
CA MET A 179 -17.32 -2.34 -8.92
C MET A 179 -18.01 -1.78 -7.67
N HIS A 180 -17.24 -1.70 -6.59
CA HIS A 180 -17.64 -1.09 -5.33
C HIS A 180 -16.69 0.04 -4.97
N VAL A 181 -17.25 1.12 -4.41
CA VAL A 181 -16.53 2.27 -3.88
C VAL A 181 -16.97 2.48 -2.45
N PHE A 182 -16.02 2.63 -1.55
CA PHE A 182 -16.29 2.80 -0.12
C PHE A 182 -15.81 4.15 0.38
N PHE A 183 -16.64 4.86 1.13
CA PHE A 183 -16.30 6.11 1.81
C PHE A 183 -16.00 5.90 3.30
N HIS A 184 -16.40 4.76 3.85
CA HIS A 184 -16.14 4.35 5.23
C HIS A 184 -15.38 3.03 5.26
N ILE A 185 -14.38 2.97 6.12
CA ILE A 185 -13.50 1.78 6.22
C ILE A 185 -14.27 0.57 6.75
N GLU A 186 -15.24 0.78 7.62
CA GLU A 186 -16.08 -0.25 8.22
C GLU A 186 -16.91 -0.98 7.16
N ASP A 187 -17.47 -0.25 6.20
CA ASP A 187 -18.24 -0.82 5.08
C ASP A 187 -17.33 -1.65 4.17
N TRP A 188 -16.13 -1.16 3.92
CA TRP A 188 -15.15 -1.90 3.14
C TRP A 188 -14.69 -3.19 3.84
N LEU A 189 -14.40 -3.13 5.13
CA LEU A 189 -14.09 -4.29 5.95
C LEU A 189 -15.24 -5.31 5.97
N ALA A 190 -16.49 -4.85 6.07
CA ALA A 190 -17.66 -5.72 6.02
C ALA A 190 -17.82 -6.40 4.66
N TRP A 191 -17.55 -5.65 3.57
CA TRP A 191 -17.62 -6.19 2.22
C TRP A 191 -16.53 -7.22 1.95
N VAL A 192 -15.26 -6.93 2.30
CA VAL A 192 -14.14 -7.83 2.01
C VAL A 192 -14.22 -9.15 2.78
N ARG A 193 -14.83 -9.14 3.98
CA ARG A 193 -15.05 -10.37 4.77
C ARG A 193 -16.02 -11.38 4.14
N GLN A 194 -16.67 -11.02 3.03
CA GLN A 194 -17.50 -11.93 2.25
C GLN A 194 -16.67 -12.76 1.25
N TYR A 195 -15.38 -12.53 1.16
CA TYR A 195 -14.46 -13.19 0.24
C TYR A 195 -13.44 -14.04 0.98
N ASP A 196 -12.88 -15.01 0.29
CA ASP A 196 -11.86 -15.93 0.80
C ASP A 196 -10.45 -15.57 0.33
N PHE A 197 -10.36 -14.73 -0.71
CA PHE A 197 -9.10 -14.34 -1.33
C PHE A 197 -9.19 -12.96 -1.98
N SER A 198 -8.09 -12.19 -1.91
CA SER A 198 -7.92 -10.93 -2.63
C SER A 198 -6.70 -10.98 -3.54
N LEU A 199 -6.78 -10.37 -4.73
CA LEU A 199 -5.60 -10.20 -5.58
C LEU A 199 -5.66 -8.86 -6.31
N GLY A 200 -4.50 -8.22 -6.48
CA GLY A 200 -4.48 -6.96 -7.22
C GLY A 200 -3.26 -6.11 -7.03
N SER A 201 -3.23 -5.01 -7.77
CA SER A 201 -2.09 -4.09 -7.85
C SER A 201 -2.24 -2.82 -6.99
N ARG A 202 -3.30 -2.74 -6.17
CA ARG A 202 -3.49 -1.67 -5.17
C ARG A 202 -3.06 -2.16 -3.80
N PHE A 203 -2.00 -1.58 -3.24
CA PHE A 203 -1.49 -2.00 -1.94
C PHE A 203 -2.57 -1.99 -0.85
N HIS A 204 -3.28 -0.88 -0.66
CA HIS A 204 -4.31 -0.77 0.38
C HIS A 204 -5.53 -1.66 0.14
N GLY A 205 -5.86 -1.96 -1.12
CA GLY A 205 -6.91 -2.94 -1.44
C GLY A 205 -6.60 -4.33 -0.88
N ASN A 206 -5.34 -4.75 -1.00
CA ASN A 206 -4.88 -6.01 -0.40
C ASN A 206 -4.71 -5.91 1.12
N VAL A 207 -4.26 -4.76 1.65
CA VAL A 207 -4.10 -4.55 3.10
C VAL A 207 -5.44 -4.72 3.84
N ILE A 208 -6.53 -4.22 3.30
CA ILE A 208 -7.87 -4.41 3.91
C ILE A 208 -8.24 -5.89 4.01
N ALA A 209 -7.93 -6.69 2.99
CA ALA A 209 -8.14 -8.14 3.05
C ALA A 209 -7.21 -8.77 4.12
N ILE A 210 -5.91 -8.46 4.08
CA ILE A 210 -4.92 -8.97 5.03
C ILE A 210 -5.34 -8.67 6.46
N THR A 211 -5.66 -7.41 6.79
CA THR A 211 -6.05 -7.01 8.16
C THR A 211 -7.40 -7.60 8.60
N SER A 212 -8.19 -8.09 7.65
CA SER A 212 -9.40 -8.89 7.92
C SER A 212 -9.10 -10.40 8.07
N GLY A 213 -7.83 -10.82 8.02
CA GLY A 213 -7.43 -12.23 8.10
C GLY A 213 -7.59 -13.00 6.79
N ILE A 214 -7.86 -12.31 5.68
CA ILE A 214 -8.07 -12.91 4.36
C ILE A 214 -6.74 -12.89 3.59
N PRO A 215 -6.27 -14.03 3.06
CA PRO A 215 -5.07 -14.07 2.24
C PRO A 215 -5.23 -13.19 1.00
N ALA A 216 -4.16 -12.49 0.65
CA ALA A 216 -4.12 -11.64 -0.53
C ALA A 216 -2.80 -11.85 -1.30
N LEU A 217 -2.84 -11.78 -2.63
CA LEU A 217 -1.66 -11.76 -3.49
C LEU A 217 -1.48 -10.35 -4.06
N THR A 218 -0.33 -9.74 -3.76
CA THR A 218 -0.05 -8.37 -4.23
C THR A 218 0.70 -8.39 -5.56
N MET A 219 0.07 -7.83 -6.60
CA MET A 219 0.72 -7.59 -7.88
C MET A 219 1.58 -6.34 -7.80
N VAL A 220 2.92 -6.51 -7.75
CA VAL A 220 3.85 -5.40 -7.57
C VAL A 220 4.06 -4.64 -8.88
N VAL A 221 3.91 -3.31 -8.82
CA VAL A 221 4.01 -2.43 -10.00
C VAL A 221 5.00 -1.28 -9.81
N ASP A 222 5.46 -0.98 -8.59
CA ASP A 222 6.40 0.11 -8.31
C ASP A 222 7.34 -0.18 -7.14
N SER A 223 8.36 0.66 -6.95
CA SER A 223 9.37 0.51 -5.90
C SER A 223 8.77 0.62 -4.50
N ARG A 224 7.73 1.43 -4.30
CA ARG A 224 7.06 1.62 -3.02
C ARG A 224 6.34 0.35 -2.57
N MET A 225 5.63 -0.30 -3.50
CA MET A 225 4.99 -1.59 -3.20
C MET A 225 6.04 -2.67 -2.92
N ASP A 226 7.10 -2.70 -3.72
CA ASP A 226 8.19 -3.67 -3.56
C ASP A 226 8.84 -3.57 -2.18
N GLU A 227 9.24 -2.37 -1.73
CA GLU A 227 9.88 -2.21 -0.41
C GLU A 227 8.93 -2.55 0.77
N MET A 228 7.64 -2.17 0.68
CA MET A 228 6.68 -2.48 1.74
C MET A 228 6.35 -3.98 1.81
N THR A 229 6.15 -4.61 0.66
CA THR A 229 5.84 -6.06 0.63
C THR A 229 7.03 -6.89 1.10
N ARG A 230 8.25 -6.52 0.74
CA ARG A 230 9.48 -7.17 1.25
C ARG A 230 9.62 -7.00 2.77
N LEU A 231 9.41 -5.78 3.29
CA LEU A 231 9.52 -5.49 4.71
C LEU A 231 8.61 -6.40 5.55
N PHE A 232 7.37 -6.58 5.10
CA PHE A 232 6.38 -7.42 5.80
C PHE A 232 6.43 -8.88 5.36
N ARG A 233 7.26 -9.24 4.38
CA ARG A 233 7.29 -10.58 3.76
C ARG A 233 5.92 -11.02 3.24
N LEU A 234 5.21 -10.09 2.61
CA LEU A 234 3.93 -10.38 1.99
C LEU A 234 4.12 -11.20 0.71
N PRO A 235 3.20 -12.11 0.39
CA PRO A 235 3.22 -12.82 -0.88
C PRO A 235 2.97 -11.84 -2.04
N THR A 236 3.82 -11.95 -3.06
CA THR A 236 3.82 -11.04 -4.21
C THR A 236 4.02 -11.75 -5.54
N LEU A 237 3.54 -11.11 -6.59
CA LEU A 237 3.87 -11.45 -7.97
C LEU A 237 4.12 -10.13 -8.71
N PRO A 238 5.26 -9.96 -9.44
CA PRO A 238 5.41 -8.85 -10.37
C PRO A 238 4.27 -8.84 -11.39
N MET A 239 3.73 -7.66 -11.71
CA MET A 239 2.62 -7.57 -12.68
C MET A 239 3.02 -8.13 -14.06
N GLU A 240 4.26 -7.95 -14.45
CA GLU A 240 4.82 -8.48 -15.70
C GLU A 240 4.83 -10.02 -15.79
N ASP A 241 4.77 -10.70 -14.64
CA ASP A 241 4.72 -12.16 -14.55
C ASP A 241 3.30 -12.72 -14.50
N PHE A 242 2.29 -11.86 -14.53
CA PHE A 242 0.90 -12.30 -14.60
C PHE A 242 0.61 -13.02 -15.93
N ARG A 243 -0.16 -14.11 -15.90
CA ARG A 243 -0.53 -14.92 -17.06
C ARG A 243 -2.01 -15.27 -17.00
N LEU A 244 -2.76 -14.88 -18.01
CA LEU A 244 -4.22 -15.07 -18.11
C LEU A 244 -4.64 -16.54 -18.04
N GLU A 245 -3.84 -17.45 -18.63
CA GLU A 245 -4.12 -18.88 -18.74
C GLU A 245 -3.98 -19.66 -17.43
N LYS A 246 -3.35 -19.09 -16.40
CA LYS A 246 -3.23 -19.74 -15.12
C LYS A 246 -4.57 -19.76 -14.37
N PRO A 247 -4.91 -20.85 -13.66
CA PRO A 247 -6.14 -20.91 -12.86
C PRO A 247 -6.04 -20.03 -11.61
N LEU A 248 -7.18 -19.73 -10.98
CA LEU A 248 -7.24 -18.98 -9.72
C LEU A 248 -6.45 -19.70 -8.61
N GLU A 249 -6.51 -21.02 -8.56
CA GLU A 249 -5.75 -21.86 -7.65
C GLU A 249 -4.25 -21.57 -7.68
N TYR A 250 -3.66 -21.41 -8.87
CA TYR A 250 -2.25 -21.04 -9.02
C TYR A 250 -1.91 -19.74 -8.27
N TYR A 251 -2.72 -18.71 -8.43
CA TYR A 251 -2.50 -17.43 -7.75
C TYR A 251 -2.78 -17.51 -6.25
N TYR A 252 -3.75 -18.31 -5.87
CA TYR A 252 -4.04 -18.60 -4.46
C TYR A 252 -2.87 -19.32 -3.80
N ASP A 253 -2.25 -20.28 -4.47
CA ASP A 253 -1.11 -21.04 -3.93
C ASP A 253 0.12 -20.17 -3.70
N LEU A 254 0.35 -19.16 -4.55
CA LEU A 254 1.40 -18.17 -4.34
C LEU A 254 1.21 -17.32 -3.08
N ALA A 255 -0.01 -17.21 -2.56
CA ALA A 255 -0.32 -16.42 -1.37
C ALA A 255 0.03 -17.17 -0.09
N ASP A 256 1.32 -17.49 0.13
CA ASP A 256 1.84 -18.10 1.36
C ASP A 256 2.14 -17.04 2.41
N TYR A 257 1.50 -17.14 3.56
CA TYR A 257 1.63 -16.20 4.69
C TYR A 257 2.56 -16.68 5.81
N THR A 258 3.25 -17.79 5.63
CA THR A 258 4.16 -18.36 6.64
C THR A 258 5.21 -17.34 7.09
N ASP A 259 5.90 -16.70 6.16
CA ASP A 259 6.93 -15.70 6.47
C ASP A 259 6.38 -14.39 7.01
N PHE A 260 5.23 -13.94 6.50
CA PHE A 260 4.52 -12.80 7.08
C PHE A 260 4.17 -13.05 8.55
N ASN A 261 3.51 -14.15 8.84
CA ASN A 261 3.07 -14.51 10.18
C ASN A 261 4.24 -14.63 11.18
N LYS A 262 5.41 -15.08 10.70
CA LYS A 262 6.64 -15.14 11.49
C LYS A 262 7.25 -13.76 11.75
N ALA A 263 7.22 -12.87 10.76
CA ALA A 263 7.84 -11.56 10.84
C ALA A 263 6.97 -10.50 11.54
N TYR A 264 5.65 -10.62 11.47
CA TYR A 264 4.71 -9.59 11.88
C TYR A 264 4.84 -9.16 13.36
N PRO A 265 5.03 -10.05 14.37
CA PRO A 265 5.21 -9.62 15.76
C PRO A 265 6.39 -8.68 15.96
N GLU A 266 7.51 -8.93 15.26
CA GLU A 266 8.68 -8.05 15.30
C GLU A 266 8.40 -6.69 14.63
N ARG A 267 7.67 -6.69 13.51
CA ARG A 267 7.25 -5.43 12.85
C ARG A 267 6.37 -4.60 13.78
N MET A 268 5.44 -5.24 14.48
CA MET A 268 4.59 -4.58 15.47
C MET A 268 5.41 -3.97 16.60
N ARG A 269 6.41 -4.69 17.13
CA ARG A 269 7.32 -4.19 18.17
C ARG A 269 8.07 -2.95 17.71
N VAL A 270 8.61 -2.97 16.47
CA VAL A 270 9.31 -1.83 15.88
C VAL A 270 8.38 -0.62 15.72
N PHE A 271 7.13 -0.85 15.31
CA PHE A 271 6.15 0.22 15.18
C PHE A 271 5.78 0.85 16.53
N ARG A 272 5.60 0.05 17.59
CA ARG A 272 5.37 0.56 18.95
C ARG A 272 6.56 1.38 19.46
N ASP A 273 7.81 0.90 19.27
CA ASP A 273 9.02 1.69 19.61
C ASP A 273 9.05 3.04 18.89
N PHE A 274 8.69 3.05 17.60
CA PHE A 274 8.57 4.28 16.82
C PHE A 274 7.55 5.26 17.41
N LEU A 275 6.35 4.77 17.78
CA LEU A 275 5.31 5.60 18.40
C LEU A 275 5.78 6.18 19.73
N GLN A 276 6.39 5.37 20.62
CA GLN A 276 6.92 5.79 21.92
C GLN A 276 8.00 6.86 21.76
N ARG A 277 8.94 6.69 20.82
CA ARG A 277 10.01 7.68 20.55
C ARG A 277 9.47 9.02 20.07
N ASN A 278 8.29 9.04 19.49
CA ASN A 278 7.61 10.26 19.04
C ASN A 278 6.58 10.77 20.07
N GLY A 279 6.62 10.28 21.32
CA GLY A 279 5.75 10.74 22.40
C GLY A 279 4.28 10.29 22.27
N LEU A 280 3.98 9.39 21.34
CA LEU A 280 2.71 8.71 21.27
C LEU A 280 2.77 7.52 22.23
N ALA A 281 2.47 7.80 23.52
CA ALA A 281 2.27 6.76 24.50
C ALA A 281 1.15 5.82 24.03
N GLU A 282 1.27 4.54 24.34
CA GLU A 282 0.27 3.54 24.11
C GLU A 282 -1.12 4.10 24.42
N ALA A 283 -1.93 4.33 23.38
CA ALA A 283 -3.34 3.97 23.53
C ALA A 283 -3.32 2.44 23.65
N ALA A 284 -2.72 2.01 24.77
CA ALA A 284 -2.55 0.63 25.11
C ALA A 284 -3.93 0.07 25.35
N GLY A 285 -4.20 -0.95 24.68
CA GLY A 285 -5.02 -2.05 25.07
C GLY A 285 -6.15 -1.72 26.05
N GLY A 286 -7.34 -1.34 25.53
CA GLY A 286 -8.57 -1.71 26.12
C GLY A 286 -8.99 -3.04 25.49
#